data_ed001a6ae7f53c6a6e8a4faa209ca681
#
_entry.id   ed001a6ae7f53c6a6e8a4faa209ca681
#
_cell.length_a   1.000
_cell.length_b   1.000
_cell.length_c   1.000
_cell.angle_alpha   90.00
_cell.angle_beta   90.00
_cell.angle_gamma   90.00
#
_symmetry.space_group_name_H-M   'P 1'
#
loop_
_entity.id
_entity.type
_entity.pdbx_description
1 polymer ?
#
loop_
_entity_poly.entity_id
_entity_poly.type
_entity_poly.pdbx_seq_one_letter_code
_entity_poly.pdbx_strand_id
1 'polypeptide(L)'
;FILVWCLIQPSEIFVSTVGASGAVFGLFGAVFVLQRLGGSDTTAILTLLGINLVYGFMVSGISWQGHIGGAIAGVGATWVLVRMARPRPGVTQVHQNRREAVVALGMIAGMLVLNALAFRVLYEVYGA
;
A
#
# COMPACT_ATOMS: atom_id res chain seq x y z
N PHE A 1 5.29 2.61 -5.24
CA PHE A 1 5.79 3.89 -4.72
C PHE A 1 7.31 4.03 -4.94
N ILE A 2 8.13 3.04 -4.57
CA ILE A 2 9.59 3.08 -4.78
C ILE A 2 9.93 3.33 -6.24
N LEU A 3 9.35 2.57 -7.17
CA LEU A 3 9.59 2.75 -8.62
C LEU A 3 9.20 4.16 -9.10
N VAL A 4 8.11 4.72 -8.58
CA VAL A 4 7.72 6.12 -8.88
C VAL A 4 8.71 7.11 -8.27
N TRP A 5 9.25 6.82 -7.09
CA TRP A 5 10.28 7.65 -6.47
C TRP A 5 11.58 7.66 -7.29
N CYS A 6 11.98 6.52 -7.86
CA CYS A 6 13.15 6.44 -8.75
C CYS A 6 13.02 7.29 -10.02
N LEU A 7 11.80 7.60 -10.48
CA LEU A 7 11.59 8.55 -11.59
C LEU A 7 11.92 9.99 -11.19
N ILE A 8 11.80 10.32 -9.90
CA ILE A 8 12.11 11.66 -9.37
C ILE A 8 13.57 11.75 -8.95
N GLN A 9 14.13 10.65 -8.41
CA GLN A 9 15.51 10.55 -7.96
C GLN A 9 16.20 9.32 -8.58
N PRO A 10 16.77 9.45 -9.78
CA PRO A 10 17.36 8.32 -10.53
C PRO A 10 18.52 7.61 -9.82
N SER A 11 19.25 8.30 -8.95
CA SER A 11 20.35 7.72 -8.16
C SER A 11 19.89 6.58 -7.24
N GLU A 12 18.63 6.55 -6.87
CA GLU A 12 18.04 5.53 -6.01
C GLU A 12 17.77 4.19 -6.73
N ILE A 13 17.88 4.14 -8.07
CA ILE A 13 17.69 2.90 -8.86
C ILE A 13 18.71 1.83 -8.46
N PHE A 14 19.92 2.23 -8.11
CA PHE A 14 21.01 1.34 -7.76
C PHE A 14 21.07 1.00 -6.25
N VAL A 15 20.16 1.56 -5.45
CA VAL A 15 20.10 1.27 -4.02
C VAL A 15 19.34 -0.02 -3.79
N SER A 16 20.02 -1.02 -3.22
CA SER A 16 19.37 -2.27 -2.83
C SER A 16 18.36 -2.01 -1.72
N THR A 17 17.08 -2.23 -2.01
CA THR A 17 15.99 -1.99 -1.06
C THR A 17 15.44 -3.31 -0.55
N VAL A 18 15.46 -3.53 0.76
CA VAL A 18 14.81 -4.68 1.39
C VAL A 18 13.32 -4.39 1.55
N GLY A 19 12.48 -5.15 0.84
CA GLY A 19 11.11 -4.75 0.49
C GLY A 19 9.96 -5.28 1.34
N ALA A 20 10.16 -6.21 2.29
CA ALA A 20 9.05 -6.78 3.08
C ALA A 20 8.38 -5.77 4.04
N SER A 21 9.12 -4.76 4.50
CA SER A 21 8.61 -3.75 5.44
C SER A 21 7.49 -2.89 4.86
N GLY A 22 7.49 -2.60 3.57
CA GLY A 22 6.40 -1.89 2.91
C GLY A 22 5.05 -2.62 2.99
N ALA A 23 5.06 -3.96 2.91
CA ALA A 23 3.86 -4.77 3.10
C ALA A 23 3.35 -4.70 4.54
N VAL A 24 4.26 -4.72 5.53
CA VAL A 24 3.92 -4.57 6.96
C VAL A 24 3.29 -3.20 7.22
N PHE A 25 3.83 -2.13 6.64
CA PHE A 25 3.22 -0.80 6.71
C PHE A 25 1.84 -0.75 6.03
N GLY A 26 1.65 -1.51 4.95
CA GLY A 26 0.33 -1.70 4.34
C GLY A 26 -0.68 -2.34 5.29
N LEU A 27 -0.26 -3.37 6.04
CA LEU A 27 -1.09 -3.98 7.08
C LEU A 27 -1.41 -3.00 8.22
N PHE A 28 -0.45 -2.19 8.65
CA PHE A 28 -0.70 -1.14 9.66
C PHE A 28 -1.71 -0.12 9.15
N GLY A 29 -1.61 0.29 7.88
CA GLY A 29 -2.60 1.16 7.24
C GLY A 29 -4.01 0.53 7.20
N ALA A 30 -4.09 -0.78 6.92
CA ALA A 30 -5.34 -1.54 6.95
C ALA A 30 -5.95 -1.57 8.35
N VAL A 31 -5.15 -1.90 9.38
CA VAL A 31 -5.58 -1.93 10.79
C VAL A 31 -6.07 -0.55 11.23
N PHE A 32 -5.36 0.52 10.88
CA PHE A 32 -5.77 1.89 11.17
C PHE A 32 -7.18 2.18 10.63
N VAL A 33 -7.45 1.83 9.35
CA VAL A 33 -8.78 2.06 8.74
C VAL A 33 -9.86 1.26 9.48
N LEU A 34 -9.60 -0.02 9.79
CA LEU A 34 -10.58 -0.87 10.47
C LEU A 34 -10.87 -0.35 11.88
N GLN A 35 -9.86 0.03 12.66
CA GLN A 35 -10.03 0.63 13.99
C GLN A 35 -10.83 1.93 13.90
N ARG A 36 -10.47 2.82 12.96
CA ARG A 36 -11.13 4.11 12.77
C ARG A 36 -12.61 3.96 12.42
N LEU A 37 -12.93 3.02 11.54
CA LEU A 37 -14.31 2.74 11.14
C LEU A 37 -15.11 2.00 12.23
N GLY A 38 -14.43 1.20 13.05
CA GLY A 38 -15.01 0.50 14.20
C GLY A 38 -15.18 1.38 15.45
N GLY A 39 -14.75 2.65 15.41
CA GLY A 39 -14.78 3.55 16.58
C GLY A 39 -13.75 3.22 17.67
N SER A 40 -12.76 2.38 17.36
CA SER A 40 -11.71 1.99 18.30
C SER A 40 -10.60 3.07 18.36
N ASP A 41 -9.85 3.07 19.47
CA ASP A 41 -8.69 3.95 19.63
C ASP A 41 -7.59 3.57 18.63
N THR A 42 -7.08 4.56 17.91
CA THR A 42 -6.03 4.41 16.90
C THR A 42 -4.66 4.87 17.39
N THR A 43 -4.53 5.27 18.64
CA THR A 43 -3.30 5.84 19.20
C THR A 43 -2.13 4.86 19.08
N ALA A 44 -2.33 3.60 19.44
CA ALA A 44 -1.29 2.58 19.40
C ALA A 44 -0.76 2.36 17.98
N ILE A 45 -1.64 2.23 16.99
CA ILE A 45 -1.21 1.99 15.60
C ILE A 45 -0.52 3.22 15.00
N LEU A 46 -0.98 4.43 15.32
CA LEU A 46 -0.34 5.67 14.86
C LEU A 46 1.03 5.86 15.50
N THR A 47 1.16 5.55 16.79
CA THR A 47 2.45 5.58 17.50
C THR A 47 3.45 4.61 16.87
N LEU A 48 3.00 3.38 16.58
CA LEU A 48 3.82 2.35 15.96
C LEU A 48 4.27 2.78 14.56
N LEU A 49 3.36 3.30 13.73
CA LEU A 49 3.67 3.85 12.41
C LEU A 49 4.68 4.99 12.51
N GLY A 50 4.47 5.93 13.43
CA GLY A 50 5.35 7.09 13.63
C GLY A 50 6.76 6.69 14.04
N ILE A 51 6.91 5.82 15.05
CA ILE A 51 8.22 5.35 15.52
C ILE A 51 8.97 4.63 14.39
N ASN A 52 8.31 3.70 13.68
CA ASN A 52 8.95 2.95 12.60
C ASN A 52 9.29 3.83 11.39
N LEU A 53 8.49 4.88 11.13
CA LEU A 53 8.79 5.84 10.08
C LEU A 53 10.03 6.67 10.43
N VAL A 54 10.11 7.21 11.67
CA VAL A 54 11.28 7.95 12.16
C VAL A 54 12.53 7.06 12.11
N TYR A 55 12.42 5.81 12.55
CA TYR A 55 13.51 4.85 12.48
C TYR A 55 13.98 4.61 11.03
N GLY A 56 13.04 4.52 10.08
CA GLY A 56 13.34 4.39 8.66
C GLY A 56 14.09 5.58 8.05
N PHE A 57 13.91 6.79 8.60
CA PHE A 57 14.71 7.97 8.20
C PHE A 57 16.11 7.98 8.81
N MET A 58 16.28 7.42 10.02
CA MET A 58 17.55 7.47 10.75
C MET A 58 18.52 6.37 10.33
N VAL A 59 18.05 5.25 9.82
CA VAL A 59 18.86 4.08 9.49
C VAL A 59 19.04 3.96 7.98
N SER A 60 20.28 4.06 7.53
CA SER A 60 20.62 3.85 6.11
C SER A 60 20.29 2.43 5.67
N GLY A 61 19.77 2.28 4.45
CA GLY A 61 19.36 0.99 3.89
C GLY A 61 17.89 0.62 4.18
N ILE A 62 17.17 1.42 4.97
CA ILE A 62 15.72 1.26 5.16
C ILE A 62 14.98 2.22 4.22
N SER A 63 14.10 1.69 3.39
CA SER A 63 13.29 2.50 2.48
C SER A 63 12.09 3.13 3.21
N TRP A 64 12.26 4.35 3.72
CA TRP A 64 11.13 5.12 4.27
C TRP A 64 10.03 5.37 3.22
N GLN A 65 10.42 5.48 1.93
CA GLN A 65 9.50 5.62 0.80
C GLN A 65 8.59 4.40 0.68
N GLY A 66 9.15 3.20 0.87
CA GLY A 66 8.39 1.94 0.90
C GLY A 66 7.41 1.90 2.07
N HIS A 67 7.80 2.42 3.23
CA HIS A 67 6.94 2.50 4.41
C HIS A 67 5.73 3.43 4.17
N ILE A 68 5.96 4.66 3.72
CA ILE A 68 4.87 5.60 3.41
C ILE A 68 3.98 5.06 2.30
N GLY A 69 4.57 4.58 1.20
CA GLY A 69 3.82 4.02 0.09
C GLY A 69 2.99 2.80 0.49
N GLY A 70 3.56 1.92 1.32
CA GLY A 70 2.84 0.78 1.88
C GLY A 70 1.65 1.21 2.73
N ALA A 71 1.87 2.12 3.68
CA ALA A 71 0.80 2.64 4.54
C ALA A 71 -0.34 3.27 3.74
N ILE A 72 -0.04 4.15 2.78
CA ILE A 72 -1.03 4.79 1.92
C ILE A 72 -1.81 3.76 1.09
N ALA A 73 -1.10 2.79 0.49
CA ALA A 73 -1.73 1.73 -0.28
C ALA A 73 -2.67 0.88 0.58
N GLY A 74 -2.22 0.51 1.79
CA GLY A 74 -3.03 -0.26 2.74
C GLY A 74 -4.28 0.48 3.22
N VAL A 75 -4.15 1.77 3.53
CA VAL A 75 -5.29 2.65 3.87
C VAL A 75 -6.28 2.69 2.70
N GLY A 76 -5.81 3.01 1.50
CA GLY A 76 -6.65 3.15 0.32
C GLY A 76 -7.35 1.84 -0.05
N ALA A 77 -6.60 0.74 -0.10
CA ALA A 77 -7.13 -0.58 -0.42
C ALA A 77 -8.22 -1.02 0.58
N THR A 78 -7.93 -0.90 1.87
CA THR A 78 -8.87 -1.29 2.91
C THR A 78 -10.12 -0.41 2.91
N TRP A 79 -9.96 0.89 2.72
CA TRP A 79 -11.09 1.81 2.65
C TRP A 79 -12.03 1.46 1.46
N VAL A 80 -11.47 1.16 0.29
CA VAL A 80 -12.24 0.73 -0.89
C VAL A 80 -12.96 -0.59 -0.60
N LEU A 81 -12.25 -1.60 -0.07
CA LEU A 81 -12.83 -2.90 0.23
C LEU A 81 -13.96 -2.81 1.24
N VAL A 82 -13.77 -2.06 2.34
CA VAL A 82 -14.82 -1.87 3.35
C VAL A 82 -16.03 -1.13 2.77
N ARG A 83 -15.82 -0.13 1.90
CA ARG A 83 -16.92 0.53 1.19
C ARG A 83 -17.70 -0.42 0.28
N MET A 84 -17.00 -1.34 -0.37
CA MET A 84 -17.58 -2.33 -1.26
C MET A 84 -18.29 -3.46 -0.50
N ALA A 85 -17.77 -3.85 0.67
CA ALA A 85 -18.32 -4.89 1.54
C ALA A 85 -19.62 -4.47 2.26
N ARG A 86 -20.01 -3.18 2.22
CA ARG A 86 -21.27 -2.75 2.83
C ARG A 86 -22.47 -3.45 2.19
N PRO A 87 -23.33 -4.12 2.99
CA PRO A 87 -24.53 -4.80 2.49
C PRO A 87 -25.40 -3.84 1.68
N ARG A 88 -25.87 -4.30 0.54
CA ARG A 88 -26.80 -3.55 -0.31
C ARG A 88 -28.19 -4.17 -0.22
N PRO A 89 -29.25 -3.40 0.02
CA PRO A 89 -30.61 -3.91 -0.02
C PRO A 89 -30.89 -4.58 -1.37
N GLY A 90 -31.50 -5.78 -1.33
CA GLY A 90 -31.88 -6.52 -2.54
C GLY A 90 -30.77 -7.29 -3.26
N VAL A 91 -29.53 -7.27 -2.76
CA VAL A 91 -28.42 -8.04 -3.35
C VAL A 91 -28.18 -9.30 -2.54
N THR A 92 -28.12 -10.46 -3.20
CA THR A 92 -27.81 -11.73 -2.54
C THR A 92 -26.36 -11.77 -2.08
N GLN A 93 -26.07 -12.51 -1.00
CA GLN A 93 -24.72 -12.66 -0.45
C GLN A 93 -23.72 -13.17 -1.49
N VAL A 94 -24.15 -14.07 -2.37
CA VAL A 94 -23.31 -14.62 -3.45
C VAL A 94 -22.85 -13.51 -4.42
N HIS A 95 -23.77 -12.64 -4.84
CA HIS A 95 -23.44 -11.50 -5.69
C HIS A 95 -22.53 -10.48 -5.01
N GLN A 96 -22.73 -10.27 -3.71
CA GLN A 96 -21.89 -9.40 -2.90
C GLN A 96 -20.44 -9.95 -2.84
N ASN A 97 -20.27 -11.20 -2.45
CA ASN A 97 -18.96 -11.86 -2.35
C ASN A 97 -18.21 -11.85 -3.70
N ARG A 98 -18.95 -12.15 -4.79
CA ARG A 98 -18.36 -12.10 -6.15
C ARG A 98 -17.86 -10.70 -6.50
N ARG A 99 -18.62 -9.67 -6.17
CA ARG A 99 -18.23 -8.28 -6.41
C ARG A 99 -16.99 -7.88 -5.61
N GLU A 100 -16.93 -8.24 -4.33
CA GLU A 100 -15.78 -8.00 -3.48
C GLU A 100 -14.52 -8.69 -4.04
N ALA A 101 -14.64 -9.94 -4.44
CA ALA A 101 -13.54 -10.68 -5.08
C ALA A 101 -13.07 -10.03 -6.38
N VAL A 102 -13.99 -9.60 -7.25
CA VAL A 102 -13.65 -8.90 -8.49
C VAL A 102 -12.91 -7.59 -8.22
N VAL A 103 -13.36 -6.82 -7.24
CA VAL A 103 -12.69 -5.56 -6.86
C VAL A 103 -11.30 -5.83 -6.29
N ALA A 104 -11.17 -6.79 -5.38
CA ALA A 104 -9.87 -7.16 -4.80
C ALA A 104 -8.88 -7.63 -5.89
N LEU A 105 -9.32 -8.51 -6.79
CA LEU A 105 -8.50 -8.98 -7.92
C LEU A 105 -8.14 -7.83 -8.87
N GLY A 106 -9.08 -6.93 -9.16
CA GLY A 106 -8.84 -5.74 -9.98
C GLY A 106 -7.80 -4.80 -9.37
N MET A 107 -7.84 -4.62 -8.04
CA MET A 107 -6.84 -3.82 -7.31
C MET A 107 -5.45 -4.46 -7.38
N ILE A 108 -5.35 -5.78 -7.18
CA ILE A 108 -4.08 -6.52 -7.28
C ILE A 108 -3.55 -6.41 -8.72
N ALA A 109 -4.38 -6.68 -9.72
CA ALA A 109 -4.00 -6.58 -11.13
C ALA A 109 -3.54 -5.15 -11.49
N GLY A 110 -4.26 -4.13 -11.04
CA GLY A 110 -3.90 -2.72 -11.22
C GLY A 110 -2.55 -2.38 -10.60
N MET A 111 -2.27 -2.84 -9.40
CA MET A 111 -0.96 -2.66 -8.76
C MET A 111 0.17 -3.35 -9.53
N LEU A 112 -0.06 -4.58 -10.02
CA LEU A 112 0.93 -5.30 -10.82
C LEU A 112 1.20 -4.59 -12.15
N VAL A 113 0.17 -4.11 -12.83
CA VAL A 113 0.31 -3.35 -14.08
C VAL A 113 1.06 -2.05 -13.85
N LEU A 114 0.71 -1.29 -12.81
CA LEU A 114 1.43 -0.05 -12.47
C LEU A 114 2.91 -0.30 -12.16
N ASN A 115 3.23 -1.37 -11.43
CA ASN A 115 4.63 -1.74 -11.17
C ASN A 115 5.36 -2.13 -12.46
N ALA A 116 4.72 -2.93 -13.34
CA ALA A 116 5.32 -3.34 -14.61
C ALA A 116 5.56 -2.13 -15.54
N LEU A 117 4.61 -1.19 -15.61
CA LEU A 117 4.76 0.04 -16.39
C LEU A 117 5.87 0.93 -15.82
N ALA A 118 5.90 1.14 -14.52
CA ALA A 118 6.95 1.92 -13.87
C ALA A 118 8.33 1.30 -14.10
N PHE A 119 8.45 -0.02 -13.98
CA PHE A 119 9.69 -0.73 -14.27
C PHE A 119 10.11 -0.57 -15.73
N ARG A 120 9.17 -0.70 -16.68
CA ARG A 120 9.44 -0.52 -18.11
C ARG A 120 9.94 0.91 -18.42
N VAL A 121 9.29 1.93 -17.87
CA VAL A 121 9.70 3.32 -18.05
C VAL A 121 11.11 3.55 -17.49
N LEU A 122 11.41 3.01 -16.29
CA LEU A 122 12.76 3.10 -15.72
C LEU A 122 13.80 2.40 -16.60
N TYR A 123 13.46 1.23 -17.13
CA TYR A 123 14.35 0.49 -18.04
C TYR A 123 14.61 1.26 -19.34
N GLU A 124 13.59 1.86 -19.95
CA GLU A 124 13.73 2.65 -21.19
C GLU A 124 14.52 3.95 -20.98
N VAL A 125 14.34 4.60 -19.81
CA VAL A 125 14.97 5.91 -19.53
C VAL A 125 16.40 5.77 -19.02
N TYR A 126 16.68 4.75 -18.22
CA TYR A 126 17.96 4.63 -17.51
C TYR A 126 18.77 3.39 -17.89
N GLY A 127 18.24 2.50 -18.75
CA GLY A 127 18.91 1.27 -19.19
C GLY A 127 19.18 0.27 -18.06
N ALA A 128 18.37 0.32 -17.01
CA ALA A 128 18.53 -0.50 -15.80
C ALA A 128 17.89 -1.88 -15.98
#